data_06fcb209329709599cb7ef88720c72f6
#
_entry.id   06fcb209329709599cb7ef88720c72f6
#
_cell.length_a   1.000
_cell.length_b   1.000
_cell.length_c   1.000
_cell.angle_alpha   90.00
_cell.angle_beta   90.00
_cell.angle_gamma   90.00
#
_symmetry.space_group_name_H-M   'P 1'
#
loop_
_entity.id
_entity.type
_entity.pdbx_description
1 polymer ?
#
loop_
_entity_poly.entity_id
_entity_poly.type
_entity_poly.pdbx_seq_one_letter_code
_entity_poly.pdbx_strand_id
1 'polypeptide(L)'
;MAGAAPQEHTGKGGKKALDAELNLVPFIDLLSCCISFLLITAVWTQIAGLQVASSGGPPEPQQKQEQTVDLKLLLTDKGYQLTTPGAAVDINIPKVTAPSGAAAFDRRTLAERLKTLKASVPDQTAITVQPEDAVAYDDLVNTVDICLGEQLRNVTVAPLN
;
A
#
# COMPACT_ATOMS: atom_id res chain seq x y z
N MET A 1 65.50 39.28 -66.71
CA MET A 1 65.43 37.79 -66.67
C MET A 1 64.72 37.39 -65.40
N ALA A 2 63.61 36.80 -65.56
CA ALA A 2 62.61 36.48 -64.49
C ALA A 2 63.00 35.26 -63.69
N GLY A 3 63.03 35.38 -62.38
CA GLY A 3 63.17 34.29 -61.48
C GLY A 3 61.88 34.19 -60.66
N ALA A 4 61.07 33.20 -61.04
CA ALA A 4 59.83 32.87 -60.29
C ALA A 4 60.19 32.07 -59.05
N ALA A 5 59.87 32.59 -57.88
CA ALA A 5 59.91 31.84 -56.62
C ALA A 5 58.63 31.07 -56.42
N PRO A 6 58.66 29.81 -56.00
CA PRO A 6 57.44 29.06 -55.67
C PRO A 6 56.89 29.50 -54.33
N GLN A 7 55.60 29.80 -54.28
CA GLN A 7 54.87 30.04 -53.04
C GLN A 7 54.59 28.72 -52.32
N GLU A 8 55.16 28.58 -51.14
CA GLU A 8 54.77 27.54 -50.18
C GLU A 8 53.36 27.82 -49.60
N HIS A 9 52.46 26.97 -49.98
CA HIS A 9 51.15 26.89 -49.28
C HIS A 9 51.34 26.17 -47.96
N THR A 10 51.66 26.92 -46.94
CA THR A 10 51.53 26.43 -45.58
C THR A 10 50.02 26.30 -45.23
N GLY A 11 49.47 25.11 -45.45
CA GLY A 11 48.17 24.72 -44.94
C GLY A 11 48.18 24.68 -43.40
N LYS A 12 47.85 25.81 -42.79
CA LYS A 12 47.64 25.91 -41.35
C LYS A 12 46.29 25.25 -41.01
N GLY A 13 46.33 23.94 -40.73
CA GLY A 13 45.21 23.19 -40.14
C GLY A 13 44.89 23.80 -38.78
N GLY A 14 44.01 24.80 -38.78
CA GLY A 14 43.43 25.34 -37.56
C GLY A 14 42.62 24.22 -36.90
N LYS A 15 43.16 23.61 -35.87
CA LYS A 15 42.36 22.86 -34.89
C LYS A 15 41.36 23.89 -34.34
N LYS A 16 40.08 23.81 -34.76
CA LYS A 16 39.01 24.51 -34.09
C LYS A 16 39.05 23.99 -32.65
N ALA A 17 39.47 24.86 -31.74
CA ALA A 17 39.23 24.65 -30.31
C ALA A 17 37.73 24.53 -30.16
N LEU A 18 37.27 23.33 -29.90
CA LEU A 18 35.91 23.03 -29.45
C LEU A 18 35.81 23.48 -27.98
N ASP A 19 35.97 24.75 -27.71
CA ASP A 19 35.50 25.42 -26.52
C ASP A 19 33.99 25.65 -26.70
N ALA A 20 33.28 24.56 -26.86
CA ALA A 20 31.86 24.56 -26.62
C ALA A 20 31.69 24.70 -25.12
N GLU A 21 31.48 25.93 -24.64
CA GLU A 21 30.96 26.14 -23.28
C GLU A 21 29.73 25.25 -23.16
N LEU A 22 29.89 24.13 -22.43
CA LEU A 22 28.80 23.22 -22.12
C LEU A 22 27.84 24.01 -21.22
N ASN A 23 26.76 24.51 -21.82
CA ASN A 23 25.69 25.13 -21.07
C ASN A 23 24.98 24.03 -20.25
N LEU A 24 25.33 23.97 -18.96
CA LEU A 24 24.77 22.95 -18.03
C LEU A 24 23.35 23.27 -17.58
N VAL A 25 22.84 24.47 -17.87
CA VAL A 25 21.52 24.92 -17.44
C VAL A 25 20.41 23.99 -17.92
N PRO A 26 20.35 23.53 -19.19
CA PRO A 26 19.33 22.60 -19.65
C PRO A 26 19.38 21.24 -18.94
N PHE A 27 20.58 20.79 -18.54
CA PHE A 27 20.74 19.52 -17.79
C PHE A 27 20.24 19.65 -16.36
N ILE A 28 20.49 20.81 -15.73
CA ILE A 28 19.97 21.07 -14.36
C ILE A 28 18.45 21.14 -14.37
N ASP A 29 17.86 21.79 -15.37
CA ASP A 29 16.40 21.84 -15.52
C ASP A 29 15.78 20.46 -15.71
N LEU A 30 16.38 19.64 -16.57
CA LEU A 30 15.92 18.28 -16.81
C LEU A 30 16.03 17.41 -15.54
N LEU A 31 17.16 17.52 -14.81
CA LEU A 31 17.34 16.82 -13.54
C LEU A 31 16.32 17.28 -12.49
N SER A 32 16.08 18.57 -12.37
CA SER A 32 15.08 19.12 -11.43
C SER A 32 13.68 18.63 -11.75
N CYS A 33 13.32 18.58 -13.03
CA CYS A 33 12.06 18.04 -13.50
C CYS A 33 11.92 16.54 -13.16
N CYS A 34 12.96 15.75 -13.43
CA CYS A 34 12.97 14.32 -13.09
C CYS A 34 12.86 14.07 -11.59
N ILE A 35 13.59 14.84 -10.76
CA ILE A 35 13.53 14.69 -9.30
C ILE A 35 12.13 15.06 -8.79
N SER A 36 11.55 16.15 -9.27
CA SER A 36 10.19 16.55 -8.89
C SER A 36 9.16 15.49 -9.28
N PHE A 37 9.27 14.92 -10.47
CA PHE A 37 8.41 13.84 -10.93
C PHE A 37 8.56 12.59 -10.06
N LEU A 38 9.79 12.19 -9.72
CA LEU A 38 10.06 11.05 -8.86
C LEU A 38 9.51 11.27 -7.44
N LEU A 39 9.62 12.48 -6.89
CA LEU A 39 9.06 12.79 -5.57
C LEU A 39 7.53 12.70 -5.58
N ILE A 40 6.87 13.24 -6.60
CA ILE A 40 5.41 13.16 -6.73
C ILE A 40 4.97 11.69 -6.88
N THR A 41 5.64 10.90 -7.73
CA THR A 41 5.30 9.49 -7.92
C THR A 41 5.58 8.66 -6.68
N ALA A 42 6.66 8.93 -5.93
CA ALA A 42 6.97 8.23 -4.69
C ALA A 42 5.91 8.46 -3.60
N VAL A 43 5.36 9.67 -3.50
CA VAL A 43 4.26 9.98 -2.57
C VAL A 43 3.00 9.19 -2.93
N TRP A 44 2.67 9.06 -4.21
CA TRP A 44 1.51 8.28 -4.66
C TRP A 44 1.65 6.78 -4.38
N THR A 45 2.85 6.22 -4.50
CA THR A 45 3.08 4.80 -4.21
C THR A 45 2.94 4.48 -2.73
N GLN A 46 3.23 5.40 -1.82
CA GLN A 46 3.00 5.21 -0.38
C GLN A 46 1.51 5.20 -0.01
N ILE A 47 0.68 5.92 -0.73
CA ILE A 47 -0.78 5.93 -0.52
C ILE A 47 -1.42 4.66 -1.11
N ALA A 48 -0.86 4.12 -2.19
CA ALA A 48 -1.32 2.87 -2.83
C ALA A 48 -0.79 1.59 -2.15
N GLY A 49 0.03 1.71 -1.11
CA GLY A 49 0.56 0.60 -0.32
C GLY A 49 -0.47 -0.04 0.64
N LEU A 50 -1.69 -0.22 0.21
CA LEU A 50 -2.53 -1.32 0.66
C LEU A 50 -1.83 -2.59 0.17
N GLN A 51 -1.02 -3.18 1.02
CA GLN A 51 -0.38 -4.47 0.76
C GLN A 51 -1.48 -5.50 0.54
N VAL A 52 -1.83 -5.72 -0.69
CA VAL A 52 -2.46 -6.97 -1.10
C VAL A 52 -1.37 -8.02 -0.96
N ALA A 53 -1.29 -8.63 0.21
CA ALA A 53 -0.48 -9.81 0.42
C ALA A 53 -1.09 -10.94 -0.42
N SER A 54 -0.72 -10.98 -1.70
CA SER A 54 -0.99 -12.10 -2.59
C SER A 54 -0.11 -13.25 -2.11
N SER A 55 -0.72 -14.25 -1.49
CA SER A 55 -0.09 -15.51 -1.11
C SER A 55 0.33 -16.26 -2.39
N GLY A 56 1.56 -16.06 -2.84
CA GLY A 56 2.05 -16.79 -4.02
C GLY A 56 3.36 -16.27 -4.58
N GLY A 57 4.36 -15.99 -3.72
CA GLY A 57 5.72 -15.67 -4.15
C GLY A 57 6.76 -16.43 -3.33
N PRO A 58 8.00 -16.68 -3.88
CA PRO A 58 9.05 -17.34 -3.13
C PRO A 58 9.49 -16.52 -1.91
N PRO A 59 10.02 -17.13 -0.84
CA PRO A 59 10.29 -16.48 0.43
C PRO A 59 11.41 -15.44 0.31
N GLU A 60 11.06 -14.16 0.39
CA GLU A 60 12.00 -13.09 0.65
C GLU A 60 12.37 -13.03 2.13
N PRO A 61 13.59 -12.58 2.49
CA PRO A 61 14.11 -12.65 3.87
C PRO A 61 13.23 -11.83 4.81
N GLN A 62 12.71 -12.49 5.78
CA GLN A 62 11.83 -12.01 6.84
C GLN A 62 12.42 -10.77 7.54
N GLN A 63 11.90 -9.59 7.23
CA GLN A 63 11.92 -8.49 8.18
C GLN A 63 11.10 -8.95 9.40
N LYS A 64 11.68 -8.79 10.59
CA LYS A 64 11.08 -9.10 11.89
C LYS A 64 9.57 -8.86 11.85
N GLN A 65 8.80 -9.90 11.64
CA GLN A 65 7.39 -9.92 11.98
C GLN A 65 7.33 -9.78 13.49
N GLU A 66 7.01 -8.59 13.97
CA GLU A 66 6.36 -8.47 15.26
C GLU A 66 5.24 -9.50 15.24
N GLN A 67 5.15 -10.33 16.24
CA GLN A 67 4.15 -11.38 16.38
C GLN A 67 2.77 -10.72 16.51
N THR A 68 2.28 -10.17 15.42
CA THR A 68 0.90 -9.73 15.31
C THR A 68 0.07 -10.99 15.17
N VAL A 69 -0.71 -11.25 16.18
CA VAL A 69 -1.70 -12.34 16.18
C VAL A 69 -2.59 -12.16 14.96
N ASP A 70 -2.63 -13.14 14.06
CA ASP A 70 -3.45 -13.07 12.83
C ASP A 70 -4.94 -13.08 13.17
N LEU A 71 -5.48 -11.93 13.58
CA LEU A 71 -6.88 -11.77 13.88
C LEU A 71 -7.69 -11.80 12.57
N LYS A 72 -8.58 -12.78 12.44
CA LYS A 72 -9.43 -12.94 11.26
C LYS A 72 -10.89 -12.66 11.59
N LEU A 73 -11.51 -11.80 10.81
CA LEU A 73 -12.93 -11.49 10.90
C LEU A 73 -13.62 -11.95 9.60
N LEU A 74 -14.37 -13.02 9.71
CA LEU A 74 -15.18 -13.54 8.62
C LEU A 74 -16.56 -12.85 8.63
N LEU A 75 -16.97 -12.33 7.48
CA LEU A 75 -18.31 -11.80 7.25
C LEU A 75 -19.10 -12.85 6.46
N THR A 76 -20.04 -13.51 7.12
CA THR A 76 -20.89 -14.52 6.48
C THR A 76 -22.33 -14.04 6.34
N ASP A 77 -23.12 -14.75 5.56
CA ASP A 77 -24.57 -14.49 5.50
C ASP A 77 -25.26 -14.60 6.86
N LYS A 78 -24.69 -15.33 7.81
CA LYS A 78 -25.24 -15.54 9.17
C LYS A 78 -24.80 -14.51 10.21
N GLY A 79 -23.74 -13.75 9.94
CA GLY A 79 -23.18 -12.77 10.87
C GLY A 79 -21.65 -12.70 10.81
N TYR A 80 -21.04 -12.24 11.90
CA TYR A 80 -19.59 -12.17 12.03
C TYR A 80 -19.03 -13.41 12.73
N GLN A 81 -17.89 -13.89 12.25
CA GLN A 81 -17.08 -14.89 12.94
C GLN A 81 -15.68 -14.30 13.17
N LEU A 82 -15.33 -14.14 14.43
CA LEU A 82 -14.02 -13.63 14.84
C LEU A 82 -13.16 -14.79 15.30
N THR A 83 -12.10 -15.06 14.54
CA THR A 83 -11.13 -16.13 14.85
C THR A 83 -9.83 -15.50 15.35
N THR A 84 -9.41 -15.91 16.55
CA THR A 84 -8.16 -15.47 17.16
C THR A 84 -7.21 -16.67 17.21
N PRO A 85 -6.05 -16.65 16.51
CA PRO A 85 -5.07 -17.72 16.60
C PRO A 85 -4.53 -17.82 18.05
N GLY A 86 -4.66 -18.99 18.63
CA GLY A 86 -4.27 -19.26 20.02
C GLY A 86 -5.38 -19.18 21.05
N ALA A 87 -6.56 -18.65 20.72
CA ALA A 87 -7.75 -18.81 21.53
C ALA A 87 -8.62 -19.94 20.92
N ALA A 88 -8.98 -20.91 21.72
CA ALA A 88 -9.81 -22.06 21.29
C ALA A 88 -11.28 -21.70 21.04
N VAL A 89 -11.61 -20.42 20.91
CA VAL A 89 -13.00 -19.96 20.82
C VAL A 89 -13.15 -19.01 19.64
N ASP A 90 -13.82 -19.49 18.60
CA ASP A 90 -14.38 -18.65 17.55
C ASP A 90 -15.59 -17.89 18.13
N ILE A 91 -15.51 -16.56 18.13
CA ILE A 91 -16.62 -15.72 18.59
C ILE A 91 -17.57 -15.53 17.41
N ASN A 92 -18.73 -16.15 17.49
CA ASN A 92 -19.79 -15.99 16.50
C ASN A 92 -20.79 -14.93 16.98
N ILE A 93 -21.02 -13.91 16.14
CA ILE A 93 -21.98 -12.82 16.39
C ILE A 93 -23.06 -12.92 15.31
N PRO A 94 -24.24 -13.46 15.64
CA PRO A 94 -25.31 -13.62 14.66
C PRO A 94 -25.88 -12.26 14.25
N LYS A 95 -26.50 -12.20 13.07
CA LYS A 95 -27.29 -11.04 12.65
C LYS A 95 -28.45 -10.81 13.60
N VAL A 96 -28.77 -9.53 13.85
CA VAL A 96 -29.93 -9.10 14.62
C VAL A 96 -31.02 -8.61 13.70
N THR A 97 -32.26 -8.77 14.12
CA THR A 97 -33.40 -8.20 13.39
C THR A 97 -33.45 -6.71 13.66
N ALA A 98 -33.21 -5.91 12.64
CA ALA A 98 -33.35 -4.45 12.73
C ALA A 98 -34.82 -4.05 12.97
N PRO A 99 -35.08 -2.85 13.49
CA PRO A 99 -36.44 -2.33 13.67
C PRO A 99 -37.26 -2.30 12.38
N SER A 100 -36.59 -2.34 11.23
CA SER A 100 -37.18 -2.44 9.89
C SER A 100 -37.61 -3.85 9.47
N GLY A 101 -37.38 -4.87 10.33
CA GLY A 101 -37.67 -6.28 10.04
C GLY A 101 -36.61 -6.99 9.18
N ALA A 102 -35.58 -6.27 8.72
CA ALA A 102 -34.48 -6.87 7.95
C ALA A 102 -33.39 -7.41 8.88
N ALA A 103 -32.73 -8.52 8.48
CA ALA A 103 -31.57 -9.02 9.18
C ALA A 103 -30.37 -8.09 8.93
N ALA A 104 -29.83 -7.50 9.99
CA ALA A 104 -28.70 -6.60 9.96
C ALA A 104 -27.54 -7.15 10.77
N PHE A 105 -26.33 -6.80 10.41
CA PHE A 105 -25.14 -7.12 11.18
C PHE A 105 -25.13 -6.39 12.52
N ASP A 106 -24.85 -7.11 13.61
CA ASP A 106 -24.74 -6.50 14.96
C ASP A 106 -23.39 -5.80 15.13
N ARG A 107 -23.34 -4.59 14.62
CA ARG A 107 -22.15 -3.72 14.64
C ARG A 107 -21.75 -3.35 16.08
N ARG A 108 -22.72 -3.20 16.99
CA ARG A 108 -22.46 -2.82 18.36
C ARG A 108 -21.75 -3.92 19.13
N THR A 109 -22.27 -5.16 19.04
CA THR A 109 -21.63 -6.30 19.68
C THR A 109 -20.25 -6.57 19.09
N LEU A 110 -20.05 -6.36 17.77
CA LEU A 110 -18.72 -6.45 17.15
C LEU A 110 -17.75 -5.45 17.79
N ALA A 111 -18.12 -4.17 17.89
CA ALA A 111 -17.27 -3.14 18.50
C ALA A 111 -16.92 -3.47 19.97
N GLU A 112 -17.88 -3.91 20.76
CA GLU A 112 -17.64 -4.34 22.15
C GLU A 112 -16.66 -5.51 22.25
N ARG A 113 -16.76 -6.50 21.36
CA ARG A 113 -15.86 -7.66 21.31
C ARG A 113 -14.45 -7.25 20.87
N LEU A 114 -14.33 -6.41 19.84
CA LEU A 114 -13.03 -5.89 19.40
C LEU A 114 -12.36 -5.08 20.50
N LYS A 115 -13.12 -4.25 21.22
CA LYS A 115 -12.64 -3.47 22.37
C LYS A 115 -12.13 -4.37 23.49
N THR A 116 -12.86 -5.42 23.82
CA THR A 116 -12.44 -6.40 24.83
C THR A 116 -11.16 -7.13 24.40
N LEU A 117 -11.09 -7.50 23.14
CA LEU A 117 -9.91 -8.15 22.57
C LEU A 117 -8.69 -7.21 22.57
N LYS A 118 -8.89 -5.95 22.22
CA LYS A 118 -7.85 -4.92 22.27
C LYS A 118 -7.34 -4.67 23.70
N ALA A 119 -8.22 -4.77 24.71
CA ALA A 119 -7.83 -4.69 26.11
C ALA A 119 -6.98 -5.90 26.55
N SER A 120 -7.22 -7.08 25.98
CA SER A 120 -6.45 -8.29 26.25
C SER A 120 -5.11 -8.31 25.52
N VAL A 121 -5.05 -7.76 24.31
CA VAL A 121 -3.84 -7.70 23.46
C VAL A 121 -3.66 -6.28 22.94
N PRO A 122 -3.07 -5.37 23.73
CA PRO A 122 -2.96 -3.95 23.38
C PRO A 122 -2.10 -3.71 22.14
N ASP A 123 -1.15 -4.58 21.86
CA ASP A 123 -0.24 -4.47 20.69
C ASP A 123 -0.86 -4.95 19.37
N GLN A 124 -2.06 -5.53 19.43
CA GLN A 124 -2.75 -5.98 18.23
C GLN A 124 -3.24 -4.78 17.41
N THR A 125 -2.67 -4.58 16.23
CA THR A 125 -3.04 -3.50 15.31
C THR A 125 -3.54 -4.01 13.96
N ALA A 126 -3.34 -5.29 13.66
CA ALA A 126 -3.68 -5.90 12.39
C ALA A 126 -4.94 -6.78 12.52
N ILE A 127 -5.80 -6.72 11.52
CA ILE A 127 -6.97 -7.59 11.36
C ILE A 127 -7.19 -7.89 9.88
N THR A 128 -7.49 -9.15 9.58
CA THR A 128 -7.85 -9.57 8.23
C THR A 128 -9.36 -9.79 8.14
N VAL A 129 -10.02 -9.00 7.31
CA VAL A 129 -11.46 -9.08 7.06
C VAL A 129 -11.70 -9.92 5.81
N GLN A 130 -12.49 -10.99 5.94
CA GLN A 130 -12.82 -11.89 4.83
C GLN A 130 -14.34 -11.87 4.60
N PRO A 131 -14.84 -11.12 3.62
CA PRO A 131 -16.24 -11.13 3.26
C PRO A 131 -16.58 -12.36 2.41
N GLU A 132 -17.74 -12.96 2.65
CA GLU A 132 -18.36 -13.91 1.74
C GLU A 132 -19.00 -13.16 0.57
N ASP A 133 -19.07 -13.79 -0.61
CA ASP A 133 -19.60 -13.18 -1.85
C ASP A 133 -21.04 -12.65 -1.71
N ALA A 134 -21.81 -13.20 -0.78
CA ALA A 134 -23.18 -12.77 -0.50
C ALA A 134 -23.29 -11.48 0.34
N VAL A 135 -22.17 -10.96 0.86
CA VAL A 135 -22.16 -9.78 1.74
C VAL A 135 -22.18 -8.50 0.92
N ALA A 136 -23.09 -7.58 1.25
CA ALA A 136 -23.16 -6.29 0.58
C ALA A 136 -21.90 -5.45 0.88
N TYR A 137 -21.41 -4.74 -0.14
CA TYR A 137 -20.24 -3.88 -0.02
C TYR A 137 -20.38 -2.82 1.08
N ASP A 138 -21.58 -2.29 1.27
CA ASP A 138 -21.88 -1.32 2.33
C ASP A 138 -21.63 -1.91 3.74
N ASP A 139 -21.97 -3.16 3.96
CA ASP A 139 -21.72 -3.85 5.24
C ASP A 139 -20.23 -4.09 5.45
N LEU A 140 -19.47 -4.39 4.39
CA LEU A 140 -18.02 -4.51 4.46
C LEU A 140 -17.37 -3.17 4.84
N VAL A 141 -17.74 -2.07 4.19
CA VAL A 141 -17.20 -0.74 4.49
C VAL A 141 -17.49 -0.35 5.95
N ASN A 142 -18.74 -0.51 6.39
CA ASN A 142 -19.12 -0.23 7.77
C ASN A 142 -18.34 -1.10 8.79
N THR A 143 -18.02 -2.34 8.44
CA THR A 143 -17.21 -3.22 9.29
C THR A 143 -15.77 -2.75 9.39
N VAL A 144 -15.19 -2.34 8.27
CA VAL A 144 -13.83 -1.76 8.23
C VAL A 144 -13.77 -0.49 9.07
N ASP A 145 -14.78 0.38 8.99
CA ASP A 145 -14.85 1.61 9.78
C ASP A 145 -14.89 1.32 11.29
N ILE A 146 -15.62 0.28 11.71
CA ILE A 146 -15.64 -0.17 13.11
C ILE A 146 -14.25 -0.65 13.54
N CYS A 147 -13.58 -1.47 12.73
CA CYS A 147 -12.22 -1.93 13.03
C CYS A 147 -11.24 -0.78 13.20
N LEU A 148 -11.29 0.23 12.33
CA LEU A 148 -10.47 1.43 12.41
C LEU A 148 -10.81 2.28 13.66
N GLY A 149 -12.09 2.38 14.03
CA GLY A 149 -12.55 3.05 15.23
C GLY A 149 -11.99 2.42 16.51
N GLU A 150 -11.81 1.12 16.55
CA GLU A 150 -11.23 0.38 17.68
C GLU A 150 -9.69 0.28 17.61
N GLN A 151 -9.05 1.20 16.90
CA GLN A 151 -7.57 1.33 16.79
C GLN A 151 -6.86 0.16 16.08
N LEU A 152 -7.56 -0.64 15.31
CA LEU A 152 -6.96 -1.62 14.41
C LEU A 152 -6.57 -0.90 13.10
N ARG A 153 -5.35 -0.39 13.03
CA ARG A 153 -4.90 0.47 11.92
C ARG A 153 -4.57 -0.31 10.64
N ASN A 154 -4.21 -1.57 10.78
CA ASN A 154 -3.82 -2.43 9.67
C ASN A 154 -4.96 -3.39 9.33
N VAL A 155 -5.97 -2.88 8.62
CA VAL A 155 -7.10 -3.69 8.15
C VAL A 155 -6.79 -4.19 6.75
N THR A 156 -6.70 -5.51 6.59
CA THR A 156 -6.50 -6.17 5.30
C THR A 156 -7.81 -6.83 4.88
N VAL A 157 -8.26 -6.61 3.66
CA VAL A 157 -9.41 -7.32 3.09
C VAL A 157 -8.91 -8.40 2.17
N ALA A 158 -9.27 -9.66 2.45
CA ALA A 158 -8.88 -10.81 1.65
C ALA A 158 -10.14 -11.57 1.20
N PRO A 159 -10.18 -12.11 -0.03
CA PRO A 159 -11.28 -12.96 -0.44
C PRO A 159 -11.31 -14.25 0.40
N LEU A 160 -12.49 -14.83 0.53
CA LEU A 160 -12.66 -16.17 1.11
C LEU A 160 -12.16 -17.18 0.06
N ASN A 161 -11.14 -17.96 0.40
CA ASN A 161 -10.62 -19.05 -0.44
C ASN A 161 -11.32 -20.34 -0.10
#